data_315ae70ae15fa062393e1b974d34c489
#
_entry.id   315ae70ae15fa062393e1b974d34c489
#
_cell.length_a   1.000
_cell.length_b   1.000
_cell.length_c   1.000
_cell.angle_alpha   90.00
_cell.angle_beta   90.00
_cell.angle_gamma   90.00
#
_symmetry.space_group_name_H-M   'P 1'
#
loop_
_entity.id
_entity.type
_entity.pdbx_description
1 polymer ?
#
loop_
_entity_poly.entity_id
_entity_poly.type
_entity_poly.pdbx_seq_one_letter_code
_entity_poly.pdbx_strand_id
1 'polypeptide(L)'
;MDILQEKEALRDLPIREDGTIDINEMMRRQLEAMVNQIMDWQADELCGEGNRRNGYRERKPAATVGEAALRIPKLREGTYFPDGPVRPYSRVDRAMVGVVREVYVRGLPARGTGRAADALGFASLSPSRVSRMTADLDGEVAALNARRLGGMALPYLWLDATYLNCRDEGHVQSRGVVTAIACGEDGSRRFVGFGVVDTESSSSWKAFLRGLRGRGVSGVKCVVSDDHGGLARAIAEVSRGAAWQRRVARPGRDVAGWFPKREDKAVATAAMRAVFAERDPRPVRAAYRQATERMARPEPRAGELLGDAEANALAYLDFPHGHHIRLRTSDVRERANEETRRRAKVINVFPSVESMMRLVGSVPMDADEGWLGTSLVDATSPEGAARSQEEPQPISDDVTGRARICVMTATGKRPGKAA
;
A
#
# COMPACT_ATOMS: atom_id res chain seq x y z
N MET A 1 46.80 -37.43 -9.73
CA MET A 1 45.44 -37.73 -9.18
C MET A 1 45.05 -39.04 -9.81
N ASP A 2 44.78 -40.07 -8.98
CA ASP A 2 44.73 -41.43 -9.44
C ASP A 2 43.29 -41.72 -10.03
N ILE A 3 43.24 -42.39 -11.17
CA ILE A 3 42.02 -42.74 -11.93
C ILE A 3 41.01 -43.50 -11.00
N LEU A 4 41.51 -44.15 -9.96
CA LEU A 4 40.70 -44.85 -8.97
C LEU A 4 39.94 -43.85 -8.04
N GLN A 5 40.54 -42.74 -7.69
CA GLN A 5 39.90 -41.68 -6.89
C GLN A 5 38.83 -40.92 -7.70
N GLU A 6 39.03 -40.72 -9.01
CA GLU A 6 38.00 -40.13 -9.88
C GLU A 6 36.79 -41.03 -10.07
N LYS A 7 36.98 -42.36 -10.13
CA LYS A 7 35.85 -43.33 -10.23
C LYS A 7 35.06 -43.44 -8.94
N GLU A 8 35.66 -43.28 -7.78
CA GLU A 8 34.95 -43.25 -6.47
C GLU A 8 34.15 -41.95 -6.32
N ALA A 9 34.72 -40.79 -6.70
CA ALA A 9 34.03 -39.53 -6.67
C ALA A 9 32.80 -39.46 -7.60
N LEU A 10 32.81 -40.19 -8.71
CA LEU A 10 31.67 -40.30 -9.62
C LEU A 10 30.56 -41.24 -9.11
N ARG A 11 30.87 -42.17 -8.21
CA ARG A 11 29.87 -43.11 -7.63
C ARG A 11 29.00 -42.46 -6.56
N ASP A 12 29.46 -41.39 -5.93
CA ASP A 12 28.78 -40.69 -4.84
C ASP A 12 27.98 -39.46 -5.30
N LEU A 13 27.88 -39.23 -6.62
CA LEU A 13 27.09 -38.10 -7.13
C LEU A 13 25.59 -38.31 -6.83
N PRO A 14 24.89 -37.34 -6.26
CA PRO A 14 23.45 -37.43 -6.05
C PRO A 14 22.74 -37.32 -7.39
N ILE A 15 22.17 -38.45 -7.83
CA ILE A 15 21.44 -38.54 -9.11
C ILE A 15 19.95 -38.59 -8.79
N ARG A 16 19.16 -37.77 -9.47
CA ARG A 16 17.70 -37.76 -9.41
C ARG A 16 17.10 -38.97 -10.15
N GLU A 17 15.81 -39.20 -9.92
CA GLU A 17 15.06 -40.29 -10.60
C GLU A 17 15.07 -40.14 -12.14
N ASP A 18 15.22 -38.93 -12.67
CA ASP A 18 15.31 -38.62 -14.10
C ASP A 18 16.72 -38.80 -14.69
N GLY A 19 17.68 -39.27 -13.89
CA GLY A 19 19.08 -39.48 -14.29
C GLY A 19 19.95 -38.22 -14.29
N THR A 20 19.41 -37.06 -13.89
CA THR A 20 20.19 -35.81 -13.78
C THR A 20 20.89 -35.71 -12.42
N ILE A 21 22.02 -34.97 -12.39
CA ILE A 21 22.74 -34.72 -11.14
C ILE A 21 21.94 -33.69 -10.29
N ASP A 22 21.69 -34.04 -9.02
CA ASP A 22 21.13 -33.08 -8.08
C ASP A 22 22.22 -32.12 -7.58
N ILE A 23 22.35 -30.99 -8.26
CA ILE A 23 23.36 -29.98 -7.95
C ILE A 23 23.17 -29.43 -6.54
N ASN A 24 21.92 -29.26 -6.07
CA ASN A 24 21.63 -28.72 -4.74
C ASN A 24 22.10 -29.70 -3.66
N GLU A 25 21.82 -30.98 -3.82
CA GLU A 25 22.27 -32.02 -2.89
C GLU A 25 23.81 -32.17 -2.91
N MET A 26 24.43 -32.06 -4.08
CA MET A 26 25.88 -32.05 -4.19
C MET A 26 26.50 -30.85 -3.48
N MET A 27 25.98 -29.65 -3.70
CA MET A 27 26.45 -28.44 -3.03
C MET A 27 26.21 -28.50 -1.52
N ARG A 28 25.06 -29.07 -1.08
CA ARG A 28 24.75 -29.25 0.34
C ARG A 28 25.78 -30.17 1.00
N ARG A 29 26.10 -31.32 0.40
CA ARG A 29 27.11 -32.26 0.93
C ARG A 29 28.50 -31.62 1.01
N GLN A 30 28.90 -30.87 -0.02
CA GLN A 30 30.17 -30.17 -0.01
C GLN A 30 30.24 -29.07 1.06
N LEU A 31 29.15 -28.28 1.21
CA LEU A 31 29.04 -27.27 2.27
C LEU A 31 29.14 -27.90 3.67
N GLU A 32 28.42 -29.00 3.90
CA GLU A 32 28.47 -29.74 5.17
C GLU A 32 29.88 -30.23 5.49
N ALA A 33 30.54 -30.84 4.52
CA ALA A 33 31.91 -31.35 4.68
C ALA A 33 32.90 -30.23 5.00
N MET A 34 32.85 -29.13 4.22
CA MET A 34 33.76 -28.00 4.39
C MET A 34 33.53 -27.30 5.73
N VAL A 35 32.29 -26.99 6.10
CA VAL A 35 31.99 -26.30 7.35
C VAL A 35 32.33 -27.17 8.57
N ASN A 36 32.02 -28.47 8.51
CA ASN A 36 32.40 -29.39 9.58
C ASN A 36 33.91 -29.50 9.73
N GLN A 37 34.68 -29.53 8.64
CA GLN A 37 36.15 -29.56 8.67
C GLN A 37 36.74 -28.26 9.26
N ILE A 38 36.18 -27.10 8.91
CA ILE A 38 36.60 -25.81 9.50
C ILE A 38 36.34 -25.81 11.01
N MET A 39 35.15 -26.27 11.44
CA MET A 39 34.79 -26.33 12.85
C MET A 39 35.69 -27.31 13.61
N ASP A 40 36.04 -28.43 13.01
CA ASP A 40 36.96 -29.39 13.60
C ASP A 40 38.35 -28.79 13.77
N TRP A 41 38.87 -28.11 12.74
CA TRP A 41 40.17 -27.42 12.82
C TRP A 41 40.16 -26.33 13.88
N GLN A 42 39.18 -25.45 13.95
CA GLN A 42 39.02 -24.41 14.96
C GLN A 42 38.95 -25.00 16.39
N ALA A 43 38.25 -26.10 16.54
CA ALA A 43 38.14 -26.75 17.84
C ALA A 43 39.48 -27.41 18.27
N ASP A 44 40.25 -27.95 17.33
CA ASP A 44 41.58 -28.49 17.59
C ASP A 44 42.56 -27.40 18.02
N GLU A 45 42.54 -26.24 17.37
CA GLU A 45 43.35 -25.07 17.73
C GLU A 45 43.02 -24.58 19.14
N LEU A 46 41.74 -24.59 19.55
CA LEU A 46 41.31 -24.22 20.91
C LEU A 46 41.61 -25.29 21.95
N CYS A 47 41.79 -26.53 21.58
CA CYS A 47 42.11 -27.60 22.52
C CYS A 47 43.56 -27.48 23.07
N GLY A 48 44.53 -27.02 22.28
CA GLY A 48 45.92 -26.85 22.70
C GLY A 48 46.49 -28.09 23.45
N GLU A 49 47.47 -27.90 24.32
CA GLU A 49 48.10 -29.01 25.10
C GLU A 49 47.28 -29.47 26.32
N GLY A 50 46.18 -28.78 26.71
CA GLY A 50 45.48 -29.03 27.98
C GLY A 50 44.01 -29.41 27.89
N ASN A 51 43.35 -29.19 26.80
CA ASN A 51 41.90 -29.41 26.63
C ASN A 51 41.61 -30.53 25.61
N ARG A 52 40.49 -31.18 25.69
CA ARG A 52 40.08 -32.27 24.78
C ARG A 52 38.67 -32.10 24.30
N ARG A 53 38.35 -32.60 23.09
CA ARG A 53 36.99 -32.68 22.57
C ARG A 53 36.15 -33.65 23.40
N ASN A 54 34.87 -33.31 23.60
CA ASN A 54 33.88 -34.11 24.31
C ASN A 54 32.67 -34.39 23.42
N GLY A 55 32.93 -34.97 22.24
CA GLY A 55 31.88 -35.28 21.24
C GLY A 55 31.40 -34.09 20.44
N TYR A 56 30.24 -34.24 19.84
CA TYR A 56 29.63 -33.28 18.95
C TYR A 56 28.19 -32.93 19.37
N ARG A 57 27.73 -31.77 18.97
CA ARG A 57 26.32 -31.38 19.03
C ARG A 57 25.83 -31.20 17.60
N GLU A 58 24.85 -31.98 17.21
CA GLU A 58 24.25 -31.83 15.89
C GLU A 58 23.36 -30.59 15.83
N ARG A 59 23.42 -29.93 14.70
CA ARG A 59 22.59 -28.80 14.36
C ARG A 59 22.28 -28.81 12.87
N LYS A 60 21.01 -28.58 12.50
CA LYS A 60 20.54 -28.55 11.11
C LYS A 60 20.03 -27.15 10.76
N PRO A 61 20.91 -26.20 10.46
CA PRO A 61 20.48 -24.90 9.94
C PRO A 61 19.91 -25.08 8.54
N ALA A 62 18.84 -24.34 8.22
CA ALA A 62 18.35 -24.24 6.86
C ALA A 62 19.25 -23.28 6.08
N ALA A 63 19.83 -23.78 5.00
CA ALA A 63 20.67 -23.05 4.06
C ALA A 63 19.99 -22.95 2.70
N THR A 64 20.55 -22.18 1.79
CA THR A 64 20.04 -21.99 0.41
C THR A 64 19.98 -23.30 -0.37
N VAL A 65 20.83 -24.26 -0.02
CA VAL A 65 20.91 -25.60 -0.66
C VAL A 65 20.19 -26.71 0.15
N GLY A 66 19.32 -26.35 1.09
CA GLY A 66 18.61 -27.29 1.95
C GLY A 66 19.10 -27.26 3.42
N GLU A 67 18.65 -28.22 4.25
CA GLU A 67 19.12 -28.33 5.65
C GLU A 67 20.51 -28.95 5.68
N ALA A 68 21.51 -28.20 6.18
CA ALA A 68 22.87 -28.69 6.33
C ALA A 68 23.06 -29.35 7.70
N ALA A 69 23.59 -30.56 7.75
CA ALA A 69 23.87 -31.27 8.98
C ALA A 69 25.25 -30.88 9.54
N LEU A 70 25.27 -29.94 10.49
CA LEU A 70 26.50 -29.46 11.12
C LEU A 70 26.76 -30.21 12.44
N ARG A 71 28.00 -30.67 12.60
CA ARG A 71 28.51 -31.36 13.77
C ARG A 71 29.41 -30.42 14.54
N ILE A 72 28.83 -29.65 15.47
CA ILE A 72 29.59 -28.65 16.27
C ILE A 72 30.36 -29.38 17.37
N PRO A 73 31.70 -29.28 17.37
CA PRO A 73 32.50 -29.91 18.41
C PRO A 73 32.16 -29.37 19.80
N LYS A 74 32.16 -30.24 20.79
CA LYS A 74 32.10 -29.86 22.21
C LYS A 74 33.49 -29.95 22.81
N LEU A 75 33.86 -28.95 23.59
CA LEU A 75 35.10 -28.98 24.40
C LEU A 75 34.78 -29.53 25.80
N ARG A 76 35.75 -30.15 26.43
CA ARG A 76 35.64 -30.64 27.80
C ARG A 76 35.63 -29.48 28.81
N GLU A 77 36.41 -28.47 28.53
CA GLU A 77 36.44 -27.21 29.28
C GLU A 77 36.19 -26.03 28.34
N GLY A 78 35.24 -25.16 28.73
CA GLY A 78 34.82 -24.03 27.90
C GLY A 78 33.70 -24.37 26.90
N THR A 79 33.36 -23.39 26.11
CA THR A 79 32.30 -23.51 25.08
C THR A 79 32.86 -23.09 23.73
N TYR A 80 32.75 -23.95 22.74
CA TYR A 80 33.08 -23.61 21.36
C TYR A 80 31.80 -23.28 20.58
N PHE A 81 31.86 -22.20 19.86
CA PHE A 81 30.91 -21.88 18.83
C PHE A 81 31.65 -21.28 17.61
N PRO A 82 31.40 -21.76 16.38
CA PRO A 82 32.12 -21.30 15.19
C PRO A 82 31.94 -19.82 14.95
N ASP A 83 33.03 -19.08 14.87
CA ASP A 83 33.01 -17.67 14.46
C ASP A 83 32.89 -17.58 12.94
N GLY A 84 31.82 -16.98 12.46
CA GLY A 84 31.60 -16.64 11.06
C GLY A 84 30.56 -17.48 10.32
N PRO A 85 30.77 -18.78 10.02
CA PRO A 85 29.86 -19.53 9.13
C PRO A 85 28.48 -19.82 9.75
N VAL A 86 28.38 -19.86 11.07
CA VAL A 86 27.11 -20.15 11.77
C VAL A 86 26.87 -19.11 12.86
N ARG A 87 25.79 -18.35 12.76
CA ARG A 87 25.41 -17.46 13.85
C ARG A 87 24.79 -18.23 15.02
N PRO A 88 25.12 -17.86 16.28
CA PRO A 88 24.42 -18.40 17.44
C PRO A 88 22.91 -18.22 17.27
N TYR A 89 22.15 -19.30 17.47
CA TYR A 89 20.68 -19.30 17.39
C TYR A 89 20.05 -19.01 16.00
N SER A 90 20.85 -18.73 14.95
CA SER A 90 20.30 -18.63 13.59
C SER A 90 20.03 -20.01 13.01
N ARG A 91 18.79 -20.25 12.58
CA ARG A 91 18.38 -21.49 11.90
C ARG A 91 18.11 -21.26 10.40
N VAL A 92 18.40 -20.09 9.91
CA VAL A 92 17.99 -19.66 8.56
C VAL A 92 19.06 -18.81 7.92
N ASP A 93 19.36 -19.08 6.68
CA ASP A 93 20.25 -18.28 5.83
C ASP A 93 19.62 -16.90 5.54
N ARG A 94 20.45 -15.86 5.50
CA ARG A 94 20.04 -14.50 5.15
C ARG A 94 19.43 -14.40 3.75
N ALA A 95 19.97 -15.14 2.77
CA ALA A 95 19.44 -15.16 1.42
C ALA A 95 18.01 -15.72 1.39
N MET A 96 17.77 -16.80 2.15
CA MET A 96 16.44 -17.38 2.33
C MET A 96 15.47 -16.38 3.00
N VAL A 97 15.91 -15.65 4.03
CA VAL A 97 15.09 -14.60 4.64
C VAL A 97 14.74 -13.53 3.61
N GLY A 98 15.70 -13.10 2.80
CA GLY A 98 15.48 -12.12 1.73
C GLY A 98 14.44 -12.58 0.71
N VAL A 99 14.55 -13.81 0.22
CA VAL A 99 13.58 -14.38 -0.74
C VAL A 99 12.19 -14.52 -0.12
N VAL A 100 12.10 -15.05 1.11
CA VAL A 100 10.82 -15.20 1.82
C VAL A 100 10.15 -13.85 2.04
N ARG A 101 10.92 -12.85 2.43
CA ARG A 101 10.47 -11.48 2.62
C ARG A 101 9.93 -10.90 1.32
N GLU A 102 10.68 -10.99 0.21
CA GLU A 102 10.27 -10.48 -1.10
C GLU A 102 8.97 -11.13 -1.60
N VAL A 103 8.90 -12.45 -1.51
CA VAL A 103 7.70 -13.22 -1.90
C VAL A 103 6.49 -12.84 -1.04
N TYR A 104 6.68 -12.63 0.27
CA TYR A 104 5.63 -12.20 1.18
C TYR A 104 5.17 -10.78 0.87
N VAL A 105 6.09 -9.84 0.67
CA VAL A 105 5.79 -8.45 0.32
C VAL A 105 5.00 -8.37 -0.99
N ARG A 106 5.32 -9.22 -1.99
CA ARG A 106 4.56 -9.33 -3.24
C ARG A 106 3.18 -9.97 -3.11
N GLY A 107 2.78 -10.31 -1.89
CA GLY A 107 1.40 -10.67 -1.53
C GLY A 107 1.10 -12.17 -1.57
N LEU A 108 2.11 -13.05 -1.54
CA LEU A 108 1.85 -14.46 -1.26
C LEU A 108 1.57 -14.65 0.23
N PRO A 109 0.48 -15.34 0.60
CA PRO A 109 0.22 -15.66 2.01
C PRO A 109 1.30 -16.60 2.56
N ALA A 110 1.50 -16.61 3.88
CA ALA A 110 2.58 -17.40 4.51
C ALA A 110 2.63 -18.88 4.06
N ARG A 111 1.46 -19.51 3.80
CA ARG A 111 1.39 -20.87 3.24
C ARG A 111 1.88 -20.94 1.79
N GLY A 112 1.57 -19.93 0.98
CA GLY A 112 2.03 -19.81 -0.41
C GLY A 112 3.53 -19.53 -0.47
N THR A 113 4.02 -18.65 0.39
CA THR A 113 5.43 -18.30 0.54
C THR A 113 6.26 -19.53 0.92
N GLY A 114 5.77 -20.36 1.87
CA GLY A 114 6.43 -21.62 2.22
C GLY A 114 6.55 -22.57 1.04
N ARG A 115 5.49 -22.76 0.24
CA ARG A 115 5.53 -23.59 -0.98
C ARG A 115 6.45 -23.03 -2.05
N ALA A 116 6.49 -21.69 -2.23
CA ALA A 116 7.40 -21.07 -3.18
C ALA A 116 8.86 -21.27 -2.76
N ALA A 117 9.16 -21.16 -1.48
CA ALA A 117 10.49 -21.45 -0.94
C ALA A 117 10.89 -22.92 -1.17
N ASP A 118 9.97 -23.85 -0.94
CA ASP A 118 10.17 -25.28 -1.18
C ASP A 118 10.46 -25.57 -2.67
N ALA A 119 9.69 -24.96 -3.58
CA ALA A 119 9.92 -25.06 -5.03
C ALA A 119 11.26 -24.50 -5.49
N LEU A 120 11.84 -23.57 -4.74
CA LEU A 120 13.17 -23.00 -4.98
C LEU A 120 14.30 -23.84 -4.34
N GLY A 121 13.95 -25.01 -3.73
CA GLY A 121 14.91 -25.90 -3.09
C GLY A 121 15.29 -25.52 -1.66
N PHE A 122 14.61 -24.55 -1.05
CA PHE A 122 14.78 -24.27 0.36
C PHE A 122 14.03 -25.31 1.22
N ALA A 123 14.50 -25.51 2.45
CA ALA A 123 13.80 -26.40 3.38
C ALA A 123 12.35 -25.91 3.61
N SER A 124 11.42 -26.87 3.71
CA SER A 124 9.98 -26.61 3.92
C SER A 124 9.74 -25.65 5.09
N LEU A 125 9.00 -24.56 4.81
CA LEU A 125 8.73 -23.50 5.76
C LEU A 125 7.29 -23.56 6.25
N SER A 126 7.12 -23.76 7.56
CA SER A 126 5.80 -23.61 8.18
C SER A 126 5.34 -22.14 8.14
N PRO A 127 4.01 -21.89 8.09
CA PRO A 127 3.47 -20.52 8.14
C PRO A 127 3.98 -19.70 9.33
N SER A 128 4.16 -20.33 10.49
CA SER A 128 4.73 -19.68 11.68
C SER A 128 6.19 -19.28 11.51
N ARG A 129 6.96 -20.06 10.73
CA ARG A 129 8.36 -19.72 10.43
C ARG A 129 8.45 -18.58 9.45
N VAL A 130 7.61 -18.57 8.40
CA VAL A 130 7.47 -17.43 7.47
C VAL A 130 7.10 -16.16 8.23
N SER A 131 6.11 -16.22 9.12
CA SER A 131 5.68 -15.07 9.93
C SER A 131 6.81 -14.52 10.80
N ARG A 132 7.64 -15.38 11.40
CA ARG A 132 8.81 -14.93 12.17
C ARG A 132 9.90 -14.31 11.29
N MET A 133 10.13 -14.85 10.09
CA MET A 133 11.11 -14.31 9.14
C MET A 133 10.72 -12.95 8.58
N THR A 134 9.43 -12.67 8.51
CA THR A 134 8.89 -11.39 8.05
C THR A 134 8.63 -10.39 9.18
N ALA A 135 8.89 -10.76 10.43
CA ALA A 135 8.66 -9.89 11.59
C ALA A 135 9.54 -8.62 11.58
N ASP A 136 10.73 -8.69 10.97
CA ASP A 136 11.63 -7.53 10.83
C ASP A 136 10.98 -6.40 10.01
N LEU A 137 10.04 -6.74 9.11
CA LEU A 137 9.22 -5.75 8.39
C LEU A 137 8.38 -4.87 9.32
N ASP A 138 8.03 -5.33 10.51
CA ASP A 138 7.27 -4.53 11.47
C ASP A 138 8.05 -3.28 11.89
N GLY A 139 9.36 -3.44 12.10
CA GLY A 139 10.26 -2.33 12.43
C GLY A 139 10.37 -1.31 11.28
N GLU A 140 10.49 -1.78 10.04
CA GLU A 140 10.59 -0.91 8.86
C GLU A 140 9.28 -0.18 8.58
N VAL A 141 8.16 -0.90 8.68
CA VAL A 141 6.81 -0.34 8.57
C VAL A 141 6.56 0.71 9.66
N ALA A 142 6.97 0.44 10.89
CA ALA A 142 6.88 1.39 12.00
C ALA A 142 7.77 2.62 11.76
N ALA A 143 9.00 2.43 11.28
CA ALA A 143 9.92 3.52 10.94
C ALA A 143 9.38 4.41 9.83
N LEU A 144 8.81 3.83 8.75
CA LEU A 144 8.15 4.57 7.67
C LEU A 144 7.01 5.42 8.25
N ASN A 145 6.20 4.83 9.12
CA ASN A 145 5.03 5.51 9.70
C ASN A 145 5.40 6.50 10.83
N ALA A 146 6.62 6.45 11.35
CA ALA A 146 7.14 7.37 12.37
C ALA A 146 8.04 8.48 11.79
N ARG A 147 8.45 8.39 10.52
CA ARG A 147 9.39 9.36 9.91
C ARG A 147 8.85 10.79 10.01
N ARG A 148 9.74 11.74 10.26
CA ARG A 148 9.41 13.16 10.24
C ARG A 148 9.14 13.62 8.81
N LEU A 149 8.11 14.44 8.64
CA LEU A 149 7.60 14.94 7.36
C LEU A 149 7.77 16.46 7.22
N GLY A 150 8.46 17.09 8.18
CA GLY A 150 8.69 18.53 8.20
C GLY A 150 9.72 19.00 7.15
N GLY A 151 9.71 20.30 6.88
CA GLY A 151 10.67 20.95 5.99
C GLY A 151 10.10 21.41 4.64
N MET A 152 8.86 20.99 4.29
CA MET A 152 8.16 21.42 3.09
C MET A 152 6.65 21.49 3.39
N ALA A 153 5.97 22.48 2.83
CA ALA A 153 4.51 22.50 2.87
C ALA A 153 3.93 21.42 1.93
N LEU A 154 2.83 20.82 2.37
CA LEU A 154 2.13 19.74 1.66
C LEU A 154 0.70 20.20 1.33
N PRO A 155 0.51 21.02 0.29
CA PRO A 155 -0.76 21.68 -0.01
C PRO A 155 -1.91 20.70 -0.29
N TYR A 156 -1.61 19.51 -0.80
CA TYR A 156 -2.62 18.51 -1.13
C TYR A 156 -2.41 17.23 -0.33
N LEU A 157 -3.51 16.73 0.23
CA LEU A 157 -3.54 15.48 1.00
C LEU A 157 -4.68 14.60 0.49
N TRP A 158 -4.35 13.38 0.03
CA TRP A 158 -5.32 12.36 -0.33
C TRP A 158 -5.42 11.34 0.78
N LEU A 159 -6.64 11.10 1.21
CA LEU A 159 -6.98 10.07 2.21
C LEU A 159 -7.87 9.02 1.58
N ASP A 160 -7.58 7.76 1.84
CA ASP A 160 -8.43 6.65 1.41
C ASP A 160 -8.47 5.55 2.47
N ALA A 161 -9.61 4.88 2.57
CA ALA A 161 -9.80 3.78 3.48
C ALA A 161 -10.12 2.50 2.70
N THR A 162 -9.39 1.43 2.98
CA THR A 162 -9.67 0.10 2.46
C THR A 162 -10.07 -0.80 3.62
N TYR A 163 -11.22 -1.47 3.50
CA TYR A 163 -11.73 -2.37 4.52
C TYR A 163 -11.13 -3.76 4.35
N LEU A 164 -10.51 -4.27 5.40
CA LEU A 164 -9.88 -5.57 5.45
C LEU A 164 -10.39 -6.35 6.66
N ASN A 165 -10.61 -7.65 6.48
CA ASN A 165 -11.02 -8.52 7.56
C ASN A 165 -9.81 -8.96 8.39
N CYS A 166 -9.90 -8.76 9.68
CA CYS A 166 -8.86 -9.11 10.64
C CYS A 166 -9.46 -9.85 11.83
N ARG A 167 -8.73 -10.81 12.35
CA ARG A 167 -9.08 -11.46 13.61
C ARG A 167 -8.56 -10.61 14.77
N ASP A 168 -9.49 -10.22 15.62
CA ASP A 168 -9.24 -9.42 16.81
C ASP A 168 -10.07 -9.98 17.96
N GLU A 169 -9.45 -10.24 19.11
CA GLU A 169 -10.09 -10.82 20.29
C GLU A 169 -10.93 -12.09 19.99
N GLY A 170 -10.46 -12.94 19.06
CA GLY A 170 -11.14 -14.18 18.68
C GLY A 170 -12.25 -14.03 17.63
N HIS A 171 -12.66 -12.83 17.28
CA HIS A 171 -13.70 -12.55 16.28
C HIS A 171 -13.10 -11.99 14.99
N VAL A 172 -13.78 -12.22 13.86
CA VAL A 172 -13.43 -11.58 12.58
C VAL A 172 -14.15 -10.25 12.50
N GLN A 173 -13.38 -9.17 12.44
CA GLN A 173 -13.89 -7.80 12.31
C GLN A 173 -13.37 -7.16 11.03
N SER A 174 -14.19 -6.32 10.41
CA SER A 174 -13.77 -5.45 9.31
C SER A 174 -13.10 -4.21 9.88
N ARG A 175 -11.83 -4.00 9.55
CA ARG A 175 -11.05 -2.84 9.99
C ARG A 175 -10.76 -1.92 8.80
N GLY A 176 -10.93 -0.63 8.99
CA GLY A 176 -10.55 0.37 8.01
C GLY A 176 -9.05 0.65 8.06
N VAL A 177 -8.34 0.33 6.98
CA VAL A 177 -6.94 0.74 6.82
C VAL A 177 -6.91 2.00 5.98
N VAL A 178 -6.47 3.10 6.60
CA VAL A 178 -6.32 4.40 5.95
C VAL A 178 -4.92 4.54 5.41
N THR A 179 -4.82 5.04 4.19
CA THR A 179 -3.58 5.49 3.56
C THR A 179 -3.65 6.99 3.31
N ALA A 180 -2.53 7.68 3.55
CA ALA A 180 -2.37 9.10 3.31
C ALA A 180 -1.22 9.36 2.35
N ILE A 181 -1.53 10.04 1.25
CA ILE A 181 -0.56 10.47 0.23
C ILE A 181 -0.65 11.99 0.17
N ALA A 182 0.48 12.67 0.09
CA ALA A 182 0.54 14.12 -0.06
C ALA A 182 1.30 14.53 -1.32
N CYS A 183 1.06 15.75 -1.75
CA CYS A 183 1.85 16.44 -2.76
C CYS A 183 2.58 17.61 -2.12
N GLY A 184 3.89 17.70 -2.34
CA GLY A 184 4.71 18.82 -1.92
C GLY A 184 4.49 20.05 -2.79
N GLU A 185 4.96 21.21 -2.33
CA GLU A 185 4.98 22.44 -3.12
C GLU A 185 5.82 22.30 -4.41
N ASP A 186 6.81 21.39 -4.37
CA ASP A 186 7.64 21.00 -5.52
C ASP A 186 6.92 20.08 -6.51
N GLY A 187 5.66 19.78 -6.28
CA GLY A 187 4.88 18.82 -7.07
C GLY A 187 5.20 17.35 -6.76
N SER A 188 6.16 17.07 -5.88
CA SER A 188 6.56 15.70 -5.55
C SER A 188 5.46 14.94 -4.83
N ARG A 189 5.31 13.68 -5.18
CA ARG A 189 4.40 12.75 -4.52
C ARG A 189 5.09 12.09 -3.33
N ARG A 190 4.42 12.09 -2.18
CA ARG A 190 4.96 11.54 -0.93
C ARG A 190 3.94 10.68 -0.21
N PHE A 191 4.37 9.52 0.22
CA PHE A 191 3.61 8.75 1.18
C PHE A 191 3.81 9.35 2.57
N VAL A 192 2.74 9.74 3.25
CA VAL A 192 2.83 10.42 4.54
C VAL A 192 2.33 9.58 5.72
N GLY A 193 1.65 8.47 5.46
CA GLY A 193 1.31 7.53 6.52
C GLY A 193 0.14 6.62 6.21
N PHE A 194 -0.02 5.64 7.07
CA PHE A 194 -1.16 4.74 7.08
C PHE A 194 -1.47 4.33 8.52
N GLY A 195 -2.67 3.81 8.73
CA GLY A 195 -3.08 3.37 10.06
C GLY A 195 -4.39 2.60 10.01
N VAL A 196 -4.68 1.87 11.08
CA VAL A 196 -6.00 1.28 11.28
C VAL A 196 -6.87 2.29 11.98
N VAL A 197 -8.04 2.54 11.42
CA VAL A 197 -9.05 3.45 12.00
C VAL A 197 -10.37 2.69 12.18
N ASP A 198 -11.07 3.05 13.21
CA ASP A 198 -12.50 2.81 13.30
C ASP A 198 -13.18 3.88 12.44
N THR A 199 -13.66 3.46 11.28
CA THR A 199 -14.22 4.38 10.29
C THR A 199 -15.54 5.00 10.73
N GLU A 200 -16.27 4.38 11.62
CA GLU A 200 -17.52 4.92 12.18
C GLU A 200 -17.23 6.04 13.19
N SER A 201 -16.03 6.04 13.79
CA SER A 201 -15.62 7.00 14.82
C SER A 201 -14.90 8.21 14.24
N SER A 202 -15.48 9.39 14.38
CA SER A 202 -14.79 10.64 14.04
C SER A 202 -13.55 10.90 14.91
N SER A 203 -13.49 10.36 16.11
CA SER A 203 -12.33 10.47 17.01
C SER A 203 -11.11 9.74 16.45
N SER A 204 -11.29 8.58 15.86
CA SER A 204 -10.25 7.78 15.22
C SER A 204 -9.63 8.52 14.03
N TRP A 205 -10.46 9.14 13.19
CA TRP A 205 -10.00 10.00 12.10
C TRP A 205 -9.22 11.22 12.58
N LYS A 206 -9.70 11.87 13.66
CA LYS A 206 -9.01 13.01 14.27
C LYS A 206 -7.65 12.60 14.81
N ALA A 207 -7.56 11.46 15.50
CA ALA A 207 -6.29 10.94 16.01
C ALA A 207 -5.29 10.69 14.87
N PHE A 208 -5.73 10.08 13.77
CA PHE A 208 -4.90 9.86 12.58
C PHE A 208 -4.37 11.18 11.99
N LEU A 209 -5.25 12.15 11.74
CA LEU A 209 -4.86 13.46 11.19
C LEU A 209 -3.95 14.26 12.12
N ARG A 210 -4.20 14.21 13.44
CA ARG A 210 -3.32 14.83 14.45
C ARG A 210 -1.94 14.17 14.47
N GLY A 211 -1.89 12.84 14.29
CA GLY A 211 -0.64 12.10 14.15
C GLY A 211 0.18 12.56 12.93
N LEU A 212 -0.47 12.79 11.78
CA LEU A 212 0.20 13.35 10.60
C LEU A 212 0.76 14.75 10.88
N ARG A 213 -0.02 15.62 11.51
CA ARG A 213 0.45 16.96 11.91
C ARG A 213 1.61 16.91 12.89
N GLY A 214 1.54 16.04 13.89
CA GLY A 214 2.62 15.85 14.89
C GLY A 214 3.93 15.40 14.25
N ARG A 215 3.89 14.73 13.11
CA ARG A 215 5.07 14.34 12.32
C ARG A 215 5.55 15.43 11.35
N GLY A 216 4.84 16.55 11.24
CA GLY A 216 5.26 17.71 10.45
C GLY A 216 4.47 17.95 9.18
N VAL A 217 3.35 17.26 8.93
CA VAL A 217 2.43 17.63 7.83
C VAL A 217 1.86 19.01 8.10
N SER A 218 2.13 19.95 7.22
CA SER A 218 1.75 21.36 7.34
C SER A 218 1.37 21.95 5.98
N GLY A 219 0.74 23.11 5.98
CA GLY A 219 0.39 23.85 4.75
C GLY A 219 -0.73 23.20 3.93
N VAL A 220 -1.50 22.28 4.50
CA VAL A 220 -2.58 21.58 3.77
C VAL A 220 -3.67 22.56 3.39
N LYS A 221 -3.93 22.69 2.09
CA LYS A 221 -4.95 23.58 1.48
C LYS A 221 -6.14 22.80 0.94
N CYS A 222 -5.94 21.55 0.52
CA CYS A 222 -7.01 20.68 0.07
C CYS A 222 -6.81 19.25 0.58
N VAL A 223 -7.87 18.67 1.14
CA VAL A 223 -7.95 17.25 1.49
C VAL A 223 -8.93 16.57 0.55
N VAL A 224 -8.46 15.55 -0.15
CA VAL A 224 -9.27 14.74 -1.09
C VAL A 224 -9.60 13.41 -0.45
N SER A 225 -10.88 13.05 -0.36
CA SER A 225 -11.30 11.76 0.19
C SER A 225 -12.65 11.31 -0.38
N ASP A 226 -13.03 10.09 -0.08
CA ASP A 226 -14.38 9.61 -0.28
C ASP A 226 -15.35 10.31 0.67
N ASP A 227 -16.64 10.22 0.36
CA ASP A 227 -17.72 10.75 1.19
C ASP A 227 -17.87 9.91 2.45
N HIS A 228 -17.37 10.46 3.56
CA HIS A 228 -17.49 9.84 4.86
C HIS A 228 -17.69 10.90 5.95
N GLY A 229 -18.85 10.90 6.58
CA GLY A 229 -19.23 11.97 7.53
C GLY A 229 -18.31 12.11 8.74
N GLY A 230 -17.72 11.00 9.23
CA GLY A 230 -16.72 11.05 10.32
C GLY A 230 -15.42 11.71 9.89
N LEU A 231 -14.97 11.42 8.66
CA LEU A 231 -13.78 12.01 8.07
C LEU A 231 -13.98 13.50 7.77
N ALA A 232 -15.11 13.88 7.18
CA ALA A 232 -15.42 15.27 6.88
C ALA A 232 -15.36 16.15 8.14
N ARG A 233 -15.94 15.69 9.25
CA ARG A 233 -15.85 16.39 10.55
C ARG A 233 -14.42 16.46 11.08
N ALA A 234 -13.65 15.38 10.92
CA ALA A 234 -12.25 15.38 11.35
C ALA A 234 -11.39 16.35 10.54
N ILE A 235 -11.60 16.44 9.22
CA ILE A 235 -10.92 17.41 8.34
C ILE A 235 -11.22 18.84 8.77
N ALA A 236 -12.50 19.17 8.97
CA ALA A 236 -12.92 20.53 9.40
C ALA A 236 -12.28 20.96 10.73
N GLU A 237 -12.11 20.02 11.67
CA GLU A 237 -11.53 20.34 12.98
C GLU A 237 -10.00 20.37 12.99
N VAL A 238 -9.35 19.42 12.32
CA VAL A 238 -7.90 19.23 12.38
C VAL A 238 -7.17 20.02 11.31
N SER A 239 -7.72 20.11 10.10
CA SER A 239 -7.13 20.79 8.94
C SER A 239 -7.87 22.11 8.67
N ARG A 240 -7.98 22.97 9.69
CA ARG A 240 -8.71 24.24 9.60
C ARG A 240 -8.19 25.06 8.43
N GLY A 241 -9.12 25.55 7.59
CA GLY A 241 -8.82 26.35 6.40
C GLY A 241 -8.51 25.52 5.15
N ALA A 242 -8.36 24.20 5.25
CA ALA A 242 -8.26 23.34 4.10
C ALA A 242 -9.65 23.09 3.49
N ALA A 243 -9.74 23.19 2.16
CA ALA A 243 -10.93 22.75 1.44
C ALA A 243 -11.03 21.22 1.51
N TRP A 244 -12.24 20.72 1.63
CA TRP A 244 -12.49 19.30 1.48
C TRP A 244 -13.03 19.03 0.08
N GLN A 245 -12.26 18.29 -0.73
CA GLN A 245 -12.70 17.81 -2.04
C GLN A 245 -13.24 16.40 -1.88
N ARG A 246 -14.54 16.27 -2.00
CA ARG A 246 -15.19 14.97 -2.11
C ARG A 246 -14.83 14.33 -3.44
N ARG A 247 -14.30 13.12 -3.41
CA ARG A 247 -13.98 12.39 -4.62
C ARG A 247 -15.23 12.08 -5.43
N VAL A 248 -15.18 12.42 -6.70
CA VAL A 248 -16.23 12.10 -7.67
C VAL A 248 -15.69 10.99 -8.58
N ALA A 249 -15.49 9.79 -8.02
CA ALA A 249 -14.87 8.69 -8.74
C ALA A 249 -15.69 8.21 -9.93
N ARG A 250 -17.01 8.25 -9.80
CA ARG A 250 -17.97 7.87 -10.84
C ARG A 250 -19.21 8.75 -10.72
N PRO A 251 -19.15 10.00 -11.22
CA PRO A 251 -20.17 11.02 -10.97
C PRO A 251 -21.61 10.56 -11.25
N GLY A 252 -21.77 9.63 -12.17
CA GLY A 252 -23.09 9.12 -12.50
C GLY A 252 -23.55 7.90 -11.72
N ARG A 253 -22.63 7.09 -11.15
CA ARG A 253 -23.00 5.83 -10.50
C ARG A 253 -23.59 6.08 -9.10
N ASP A 254 -22.97 6.95 -8.34
CA ASP A 254 -23.38 7.22 -6.97
C ASP A 254 -24.74 7.90 -6.95
N VAL A 255 -24.93 8.89 -7.84
CA VAL A 255 -26.21 9.57 -8.02
C VAL A 255 -27.27 8.65 -8.62
N ALA A 256 -26.91 7.79 -9.58
CA ALA A 256 -27.86 6.85 -10.20
C ALA A 256 -28.51 5.90 -9.19
N GLY A 257 -27.81 5.59 -8.08
CA GLY A 257 -28.35 4.75 -7.00
C GLY A 257 -29.60 5.32 -6.32
N TRP A 258 -29.78 6.63 -6.35
CA TRP A 258 -30.92 7.31 -5.72
C TRP A 258 -32.21 7.22 -6.54
N PHE A 259 -32.15 6.90 -7.82
CA PHE A 259 -33.31 6.85 -8.70
C PHE A 259 -33.83 5.42 -8.80
N PRO A 260 -35.15 5.20 -8.59
CA PRO A 260 -35.74 3.87 -8.75
C PRO A 260 -35.82 3.45 -10.22
N LYS A 261 -36.14 4.38 -11.12
CA LYS A 261 -36.37 4.08 -12.53
C LYS A 261 -35.06 4.06 -13.34
N ARG A 262 -34.93 3.08 -14.24
CA ARG A 262 -33.74 2.92 -15.10
C ARG A 262 -33.50 4.13 -16.02
N GLU A 263 -34.55 4.76 -16.50
CA GLU A 263 -34.46 5.94 -17.35
C GLU A 263 -33.88 7.13 -16.61
N ASP A 264 -34.34 7.39 -15.38
CA ASP A 264 -33.86 8.48 -14.55
C ASP A 264 -32.39 8.25 -14.15
N LYS A 265 -31.99 6.99 -13.90
CA LYS A 265 -30.56 6.61 -13.68
C LYS A 265 -29.69 6.98 -14.87
N ALA A 266 -30.14 6.69 -16.07
CA ALA A 266 -29.42 7.01 -17.31
C ALA A 266 -29.26 8.54 -17.47
N VAL A 267 -30.33 9.28 -17.24
CA VAL A 267 -30.37 10.76 -17.31
C VAL A 267 -29.39 11.35 -16.26
N ALA A 268 -29.47 10.89 -15.01
CA ALA A 268 -28.59 11.36 -13.94
C ALA A 268 -27.12 11.08 -14.26
N THR A 269 -26.83 9.87 -14.74
CA THR A 269 -25.47 9.48 -15.15
C THR A 269 -24.93 10.36 -16.28
N ALA A 270 -25.74 10.61 -17.30
CA ALA A 270 -25.38 11.44 -18.45
C ALA A 270 -25.17 12.92 -18.05
N ALA A 271 -26.04 13.45 -17.21
CA ALA A 271 -25.93 14.81 -16.69
C ALA A 271 -24.63 15.03 -15.90
N MET A 272 -24.34 14.14 -14.97
CA MET A 272 -23.12 14.25 -14.16
C MET A 272 -21.84 14.05 -14.99
N ARG A 273 -21.85 13.16 -15.98
CA ARG A 273 -20.73 13.03 -16.92
C ARG A 273 -20.50 14.30 -17.72
N ALA A 274 -21.55 14.97 -18.19
CA ALA A 274 -21.45 16.23 -18.92
C ALA A 274 -20.86 17.34 -18.06
N VAL A 275 -21.31 17.45 -16.81
CA VAL A 275 -20.76 18.42 -15.82
C VAL A 275 -19.26 18.26 -15.68
N PHE A 276 -18.79 17.03 -15.44
CA PHE A 276 -17.37 16.77 -15.17
C PHE A 276 -16.51 16.58 -16.43
N ALA A 277 -17.10 16.56 -17.63
CA ALA A 277 -16.37 16.62 -18.89
C ALA A 277 -15.89 18.03 -19.22
N GLU A 278 -16.55 19.06 -18.69
CA GLU A 278 -16.18 20.46 -18.89
C GLU A 278 -14.85 20.77 -18.15
N ARG A 279 -14.03 21.62 -18.78
CA ARG A 279 -12.72 21.99 -18.25
C ARG A 279 -12.71 23.40 -17.66
N ASP A 280 -13.50 24.32 -18.19
CA ASP A 280 -13.59 25.70 -17.66
C ASP A 280 -14.39 25.70 -16.33
N PRO A 281 -13.83 26.26 -15.25
CA PRO A 281 -14.47 26.32 -13.94
C PRO A 281 -15.88 26.94 -13.94
N ARG A 282 -16.09 27.97 -14.74
CA ARG A 282 -17.34 28.75 -14.76
C ARG A 282 -18.52 27.93 -15.28
N PRO A 283 -18.45 27.29 -16.49
CA PRO A 283 -19.50 26.41 -16.95
C PRO A 283 -19.73 25.18 -16.06
N VAL A 284 -18.69 24.66 -15.39
CA VAL A 284 -18.83 23.50 -14.51
C VAL A 284 -19.81 23.78 -13.38
N ARG A 285 -19.67 24.92 -12.67
CA ARG A 285 -20.59 25.27 -11.57
C ARG A 285 -22.03 25.46 -12.08
N ALA A 286 -22.18 26.16 -13.22
CA ALA A 286 -23.49 26.34 -13.83
C ALA A 286 -24.11 25.01 -14.28
N ALA A 287 -23.32 24.16 -14.92
CA ALA A 287 -23.77 22.84 -15.35
C ALA A 287 -24.16 21.93 -14.16
N TYR A 288 -23.40 22.00 -13.06
CA TYR A 288 -23.73 21.27 -11.84
C TYR A 288 -25.10 21.68 -11.28
N ARG A 289 -25.37 22.97 -11.15
CA ARG A 289 -26.66 23.47 -10.68
C ARG A 289 -27.81 23.10 -11.60
N GLN A 290 -27.63 23.23 -12.92
CA GLN A 290 -28.62 22.79 -13.90
C GLN A 290 -28.87 21.26 -13.82
N ALA A 291 -27.86 20.47 -13.62
CA ALA A 291 -27.99 19.04 -13.41
C ALA A 291 -28.77 18.72 -12.10
N THR A 292 -28.44 19.45 -11.02
CA THR A 292 -29.13 19.33 -9.71
C THR A 292 -30.61 19.66 -9.83
N GLU A 293 -30.99 20.80 -10.44
CA GLU A 293 -32.38 21.21 -10.67
C GLU A 293 -33.12 20.18 -11.49
N ARG A 294 -32.48 19.63 -12.53
CA ARG A 294 -33.09 18.64 -13.41
C ARG A 294 -33.37 17.33 -12.68
N MET A 295 -32.42 16.91 -11.80
CA MET A 295 -32.55 15.69 -11.02
C MET A 295 -33.53 15.84 -9.85
N ALA A 296 -33.70 17.03 -9.32
CA ALA A 296 -34.67 17.33 -8.26
C ALA A 296 -36.14 17.13 -8.72
N ARG A 297 -36.43 17.24 -10.03
CA ARG A 297 -37.78 17.10 -10.55
C ARG A 297 -38.35 15.68 -10.39
N PRO A 298 -37.66 14.59 -10.83
CA PRO A 298 -38.14 13.23 -10.63
C PRO A 298 -37.85 12.70 -9.18
N GLU A 299 -36.84 13.23 -8.50
CA GLU A 299 -36.42 12.80 -7.17
C GLU A 299 -35.90 14.00 -6.34
N PRO A 300 -36.79 14.66 -5.55
CA PRO A 300 -36.41 15.85 -4.77
C PRO A 300 -35.22 15.62 -3.84
N ARG A 301 -35.14 14.45 -3.23
CA ARG A 301 -34.03 14.07 -2.35
C ARG A 301 -32.67 14.05 -3.07
N ALA A 302 -32.64 13.66 -4.32
CA ALA A 302 -31.43 13.73 -5.13
C ALA A 302 -30.96 15.17 -5.35
N GLY A 303 -31.92 16.11 -5.53
CA GLY A 303 -31.64 17.54 -5.62
C GLY A 303 -31.03 18.10 -4.34
N GLU A 304 -31.59 17.76 -3.18
CA GLU A 304 -31.07 18.17 -1.87
C GLU A 304 -29.63 17.66 -1.64
N LEU A 305 -29.41 16.34 -1.84
CA LEU A 305 -28.10 15.71 -1.66
C LEU A 305 -27.04 16.28 -2.59
N LEU A 306 -27.39 16.63 -3.82
CA LEU A 306 -26.46 17.28 -4.75
C LEU A 306 -26.22 18.72 -4.38
N GLY A 307 -27.24 19.46 -3.95
CA GLY A 307 -27.09 20.83 -3.46
C GLY A 307 -26.14 20.92 -2.28
N ASP A 308 -26.32 20.05 -1.29
CA ASP A 308 -25.45 19.96 -0.11
C ASP A 308 -24.00 19.56 -0.48
N ALA A 309 -23.85 18.74 -1.52
CA ALA A 309 -22.54 18.27 -1.99
C ALA A 309 -21.82 19.30 -2.90
N GLU A 310 -22.47 20.33 -3.44
CA GLU A 310 -21.86 21.25 -4.43
C GLU A 310 -20.52 21.81 -3.98
N ALA A 311 -20.45 22.34 -2.77
CA ALA A 311 -19.24 22.96 -2.24
C ALA A 311 -18.06 21.98 -2.18
N ASN A 312 -18.32 20.75 -1.80
CA ASN A 312 -17.29 19.72 -1.61
C ASN A 312 -16.98 18.95 -2.91
N ALA A 313 -17.97 18.78 -3.79
CA ALA A 313 -17.77 18.14 -5.09
C ALA A 313 -16.99 19.03 -6.07
N LEU A 314 -17.09 20.35 -5.92
CA LEU A 314 -16.50 21.34 -6.80
C LEU A 314 -15.37 22.15 -6.15
N ALA A 315 -14.91 21.76 -4.96
CA ALA A 315 -13.81 22.46 -4.26
C ALA A 315 -12.51 22.52 -5.09
N TYR A 316 -12.27 21.53 -5.96
CA TYR A 316 -11.10 21.51 -6.83
C TYR A 316 -11.02 22.68 -7.80
N LEU A 317 -12.15 23.32 -8.11
CA LEU A 317 -12.21 24.47 -9.03
C LEU A 317 -11.55 25.74 -8.44
N ASP A 318 -11.36 25.78 -7.13
CA ASP A 318 -10.69 26.90 -6.43
C ASP A 318 -9.14 26.80 -6.51
N PHE A 319 -8.62 25.78 -7.19
CA PHE A 319 -7.19 25.49 -7.32
C PHE A 319 -6.73 25.64 -8.77
N PRO A 320 -5.42 25.70 -9.05
CA PRO A 320 -4.91 25.85 -10.41
C PRO A 320 -5.47 24.80 -11.38
N HIS A 321 -5.81 25.24 -12.58
CA HIS A 321 -6.45 24.41 -13.60
C HIS A 321 -5.67 23.11 -13.91
N GLY A 322 -4.33 23.18 -13.98
CA GLY A 322 -3.47 22.02 -14.19
C GLY A 322 -3.59 20.94 -13.10
N HIS A 323 -4.07 21.30 -11.90
CA HIS A 323 -4.23 20.38 -10.77
C HIS A 323 -5.62 19.73 -10.71
N HIS A 324 -6.62 20.27 -11.42
CA HIS A 324 -8.02 19.84 -11.34
C HIS A 324 -8.21 18.34 -11.54
N ILE A 325 -7.57 17.75 -12.56
CA ILE A 325 -7.68 16.32 -12.86
C ILE A 325 -7.22 15.49 -11.66
N ARG A 326 -6.09 15.87 -11.04
CA ARG A 326 -5.52 15.13 -9.89
C ARG A 326 -6.34 15.29 -8.61
N LEU A 327 -6.96 16.46 -8.41
CA LEU A 327 -7.78 16.71 -7.24
C LEU A 327 -9.15 16.03 -7.31
N ARG A 328 -9.76 15.95 -8.49
CA ARG A 328 -11.10 15.34 -8.66
C ARG A 328 -11.09 13.84 -8.91
N THR A 329 -9.96 13.26 -9.42
CA THR A 329 -9.85 11.83 -9.75
C THR A 329 -9.13 11.02 -8.69
N SER A 330 -9.25 9.71 -8.77
CA SER A 330 -8.63 8.75 -7.85
C SER A 330 -7.25 8.27 -8.29
N ASP A 331 -6.78 8.67 -9.48
CA ASP A 331 -5.58 8.11 -10.12
C ASP A 331 -4.33 8.11 -9.24
N VAL A 332 -4.22 9.13 -8.36
CA VAL A 332 -3.07 9.30 -7.44
C VAL A 332 -2.89 8.10 -6.51
N ARG A 333 -3.99 7.45 -6.11
CA ARG A 333 -4.04 6.39 -5.09
C ARG A 333 -4.40 5.04 -5.68
N GLU A 334 -5.01 5.03 -6.87
CA GLU A 334 -5.66 3.85 -7.41
C GLU A 334 -4.69 2.67 -7.49
N ARG A 335 -3.46 2.90 -7.95
CA ARG A 335 -2.42 1.86 -8.01
C ARG A 335 -2.04 1.31 -6.63
N ALA A 336 -1.81 2.16 -5.63
CA ALA A 336 -1.45 1.71 -4.28
C ALA A 336 -2.60 0.94 -3.61
N ASN A 337 -3.84 1.39 -3.81
CA ASN A 337 -5.02 0.73 -3.26
C ASN A 337 -5.38 -0.56 -3.99
N GLU A 338 -5.23 -0.60 -5.31
CA GLU A 338 -5.39 -1.83 -6.09
C GLU A 338 -4.38 -2.87 -5.66
N GLU A 339 -3.12 -2.46 -5.47
CA GLU A 339 -2.07 -3.33 -5.00
C GLU A 339 -2.33 -3.83 -3.56
N THR A 340 -2.75 -2.93 -2.67
CA THR A 340 -3.17 -3.30 -1.31
C THR A 340 -4.33 -4.30 -1.35
N ARG A 341 -5.36 -4.05 -2.14
CA ARG A 341 -6.50 -4.95 -2.29
C ARG A 341 -6.09 -6.28 -2.92
N ARG A 342 -5.23 -6.25 -3.93
CA ARG A 342 -4.72 -7.45 -4.60
C ARG A 342 -3.98 -8.35 -3.61
N ARG A 343 -3.07 -7.79 -2.82
CA ARG A 343 -2.31 -8.51 -1.79
C ARG A 343 -3.22 -9.02 -0.67
N ALA A 344 -4.13 -8.19 -0.19
CA ALA A 344 -5.06 -8.53 0.89
C ALA A 344 -6.10 -9.59 0.47
N LYS A 345 -6.56 -9.57 -0.79
CA LYS A 345 -7.56 -10.51 -1.30
C LYS A 345 -7.12 -11.98 -1.21
N VAL A 346 -5.82 -12.23 -1.31
CA VAL A 346 -5.26 -13.59 -1.23
C VAL A 346 -5.31 -14.13 0.21
N ILE A 347 -5.31 -13.26 1.21
CA ILE A 347 -5.29 -13.66 2.64
C ILE A 347 -6.71 -13.86 3.17
N ASN A 348 -7.71 -13.17 2.62
CA ASN A 348 -9.12 -13.14 3.05
C ASN A 348 -9.33 -12.61 4.48
N VAL A 349 -8.70 -13.22 5.49
CA VAL A 349 -8.78 -12.81 6.91
C VAL A 349 -7.37 -12.80 7.49
N PHE A 350 -6.94 -11.64 7.94
CA PHE A 350 -5.64 -11.50 8.61
C PHE A 350 -5.68 -12.12 10.02
N PRO A 351 -4.61 -12.80 10.45
CA PRO A 351 -4.57 -13.43 11.77
C PRO A 351 -4.49 -12.41 12.92
N SER A 352 -3.95 -11.22 12.67
CA SER A 352 -3.85 -10.10 13.63
C SER A 352 -3.73 -8.76 12.92
N VAL A 353 -3.95 -7.67 13.65
CA VAL A 353 -3.79 -6.28 13.17
C VAL A 353 -2.34 -6.03 12.74
N GLU A 354 -1.35 -6.54 13.50
CA GLU A 354 0.08 -6.41 13.17
C GLU A 354 0.40 -7.08 11.82
N SER A 355 -0.10 -8.29 11.59
CA SER A 355 0.08 -8.99 10.31
C SER A 355 -0.57 -8.23 9.15
N MET A 356 -1.71 -7.61 9.37
CA MET A 356 -2.38 -6.76 8.39
C MET A 356 -1.55 -5.50 8.11
N MET A 357 -1.08 -4.81 9.16
CA MET A 357 -0.26 -3.60 9.04
C MET A 357 1.07 -3.88 8.35
N ARG A 358 1.71 -5.01 8.62
CA ARG A 358 2.93 -5.45 7.95
C ARG A 358 2.75 -5.56 6.45
N LEU A 359 1.71 -6.25 6.00
CA LEU A 359 1.45 -6.41 4.57
C LEU A 359 1.03 -5.09 3.92
N VAL A 360 0.09 -4.37 4.53
CA VAL A 360 -0.36 -3.08 3.99
C VAL A 360 0.77 -2.05 3.98
N GLY A 361 1.60 -2.02 5.02
CA GLY A 361 2.74 -1.11 5.12
C GLY A 361 3.85 -1.39 4.10
N SER A 362 3.99 -2.64 3.63
CA SER A 362 4.98 -2.96 2.58
C SER A 362 4.62 -2.38 1.21
N VAL A 363 3.33 -2.14 0.91
CA VAL A 363 2.91 -1.53 -0.37
C VAL A 363 3.41 -0.10 -0.54
N PRO A 364 3.22 0.80 0.44
CA PRO A 364 3.76 2.15 0.32
C PRO A 364 5.29 2.22 0.39
N MET A 365 5.97 1.26 1.00
CA MET A 365 7.44 1.19 0.95
C MET A 365 7.91 1.01 -0.49
N ASP A 366 7.37 0.04 -1.21
CA ASP A 366 7.67 -0.19 -2.62
C ASP A 366 7.27 1.02 -3.49
N ALA A 367 6.12 1.65 -3.18
CA ALA A 367 5.61 2.78 -3.94
C ALA A 367 6.41 4.07 -3.70
N ASP A 368 6.83 4.35 -2.46
CA ASP A 368 7.59 5.56 -2.11
C ASP A 368 8.94 5.57 -2.83
N GLU A 369 9.61 4.42 -2.94
CA GLU A 369 10.83 4.25 -3.72
C GLU A 369 10.60 4.50 -5.22
N GLY A 370 9.50 3.98 -5.78
CA GLY A 370 9.12 4.16 -7.18
C GLY A 370 8.65 5.58 -7.53
N TRP A 371 8.33 6.41 -6.54
CA TRP A 371 7.88 7.80 -6.74
C TRP A 371 9.00 8.81 -6.68
N LEU A 372 10.19 8.42 -6.25
CA LEU A 372 11.34 9.30 -6.22
C LEU A 372 11.61 9.87 -7.64
N GLY A 373 11.60 11.19 -7.73
CA GLY A 373 11.82 11.91 -8.99
C GLY A 373 10.60 12.02 -9.92
N THR A 374 9.39 11.54 -9.50
CA THR A 374 8.16 11.72 -10.28
C THR A 374 7.33 12.89 -9.73
N SER A 375 6.93 13.83 -10.61
CA SER A 375 6.01 14.90 -10.25
C SER A 375 4.55 14.46 -10.41
N LEU A 376 3.70 14.82 -9.43
CA LEU A 376 2.27 14.56 -9.46
C LEU A 376 1.49 15.70 -10.11
N VAL A 377 1.91 16.93 -9.84
CA VAL A 377 1.40 18.15 -10.42
C VAL A 377 2.57 18.99 -10.95
N ASP A 378 2.31 19.85 -11.92
CA ASP A 378 3.36 20.71 -12.49
C ASP A 378 3.81 21.71 -11.42
N ALA A 379 5.09 21.66 -11.06
CA ALA A 379 5.73 22.53 -10.06
C ALA A 379 5.86 23.99 -10.53
N THR A 380 5.57 24.29 -11.79
CA THR A 380 5.67 25.66 -12.34
C THR A 380 4.64 26.64 -11.73
N SER A 381 3.83 26.17 -10.79
CA SER A 381 2.84 27.00 -10.09
C SER A 381 2.88 26.81 -8.57
N PRO A 382 4.04 26.99 -7.88
CA PRO A 382 4.07 26.92 -6.42
C PRO A 382 3.19 28.00 -5.76
N GLU A 383 3.09 29.18 -6.37
CA GLU A 383 2.16 30.23 -5.96
C GLU A 383 0.70 29.89 -6.27
N GLY A 384 0.46 29.05 -7.26
CA GLY A 384 -0.86 28.62 -7.69
C GLY A 384 -1.53 27.53 -6.84
N ALA A 385 -0.85 26.92 -5.86
CA ALA A 385 -1.51 26.06 -4.88
C ALA A 385 -2.31 26.88 -3.83
N ALA A 386 -2.26 28.21 -3.91
CA ALA A 386 -3.14 29.08 -3.17
C ALA A 386 -4.58 28.93 -3.69
N ARG A 387 -5.53 28.77 -2.78
CA ARG A 387 -6.95 28.86 -3.10
C ARG A 387 -7.18 30.23 -3.74
N SER A 388 -7.80 30.28 -4.92
CA SER A 388 -8.21 31.54 -5.52
C SER A 388 -9.05 32.31 -4.51
N GLN A 389 -8.61 33.52 -4.15
CA GLN A 389 -9.37 34.42 -3.28
C GLN A 389 -10.32 35.30 -4.09
N GLU A 390 -10.35 35.14 -5.41
CA GLU A 390 -11.30 35.88 -6.25
C GLU A 390 -12.71 35.43 -5.88
N GLU A 391 -13.53 36.38 -5.50
CA GLU A 391 -14.97 36.17 -5.36
C GLU A 391 -15.50 35.61 -6.68
N PRO A 392 -16.32 34.54 -6.64
CA PRO A 392 -16.86 33.97 -7.86
C PRO A 392 -17.62 35.02 -8.62
N GLN A 393 -17.08 35.40 -9.77
CA GLN A 393 -17.76 36.38 -10.64
C GLN A 393 -19.16 35.88 -10.98
N PRO A 394 -20.16 36.75 -11.04
CA PRO A 394 -21.50 36.37 -11.38
C PRO A 394 -21.52 35.66 -12.73
N ILE A 395 -22.16 34.51 -12.75
CA ILE A 395 -22.25 33.67 -13.94
C ILE A 395 -23.10 34.38 -14.96
N SER A 396 -22.54 34.76 -16.13
CA SER A 396 -23.28 35.46 -17.20
C SER A 396 -24.38 34.54 -17.79
N ASP A 397 -25.42 35.16 -18.33
CA ASP A 397 -26.50 34.42 -18.98
C ASP A 397 -26.02 33.53 -20.13
N ASP A 398 -24.99 33.94 -20.84
CA ASP A 398 -24.36 33.15 -21.92
C ASP A 398 -23.71 31.85 -21.37
N VAL A 399 -23.00 31.96 -20.24
CA VAL A 399 -22.39 30.77 -19.57
C VAL A 399 -23.49 29.83 -19.06
N THR A 400 -24.55 30.38 -18.48
CA THR A 400 -25.72 29.63 -18.02
C THR A 400 -26.41 28.94 -19.19
N GLY A 401 -26.56 29.62 -20.30
CA GLY A 401 -27.17 29.09 -21.55
C GLY A 401 -26.34 27.92 -22.10
N ARG A 402 -25.02 28.08 -22.20
CA ARG A 402 -24.13 26.99 -22.67
C ARG A 402 -24.17 25.77 -21.75
N ALA A 403 -24.13 25.97 -20.43
CA ALA A 403 -24.25 24.89 -19.45
C ALA A 403 -25.59 24.14 -19.59
N ARG A 404 -26.69 24.88 -19.76
CA ARG A 404 -28.04 24.32 -19.99
C ARG A 404 -28.06 23.47 -21.25
N ILE A 405 -27.52 23.96 -22.37
CA ILE A 405 -27.44 23.21 -23.63
C ILE A 405 -26.63 21.95 -23.46
N CYS A 406 -25.45 22.01 -22.79
CA CYS A 406 -24.59 20.89 -22.55
C CYS A 406 -25.35 19.76 -21.79
N VAL A 407 -26.00 20.09 -20.67
CA VAL A 407 -26.76 19.13 -19.86
C VAL A 407 -27.97 18.59 -20.65
N MET A 408 -28.67 19.43 -21.38
CA MET A 408 -29.84 19.03 -22.20
C MET A 408 -29.43 18.10 -23.35
N THR A 409 -28.35 18.40 -24.03
CA THR A 409 -27.80 17.54 -25.09
C THR A 409 -27.39 16.18 -24.56
N ALA A 410 -26.67 16.15 -23.44
CA ALA A 410 -26.23 14.91 -22.81
C ALA A 410 -27.39 14.03 -22.31
N THR A 411 -28.55 14.64 -22.00
CA THR A 411 -29.74 13.93 -21.51
C THR A 411 -30.75 13.60 -22.61
N GLY A 412 -30.42 13.84 -23.89
CA GLY A 412 -31.25 13.46 -25.06
C GLY A 412 -32.49 14.30 -25.30
N LYS A 413 -32.68 15.42 -24.59
CA LYS A 413 -33.78 16.37 -24.89
C LYS A 413 -33.21 17.56 -25.68
N ARG A 414 -33.59 17.66 -26.95
CA ARG A 414 -33.30 18.89 -27.72
C ARG A 414 -33.98 20.10 -27.03
N PRO A 415 -33.29 21.26 -26.98
CA PRO A 415 -33.95 22.48 -26.53
C PRO A 415 -35.17 22.73 -27.42
N GLY A 416 -36.36 22.71 -26.81
CA GLY A 416 -37.55 23.18 -27.50
C GLY A 416 -37.29 24.58 -28.01
N LYS A 417 -37.56 24.86 -29.27
CA LYS A 417 -37.63 26.23 -29.80
C LYS A 417 -38.48 27.03 -28.83
N ALA A 418 -37.92 28.06 -28.23
CA ALA A 418 -38.71 29.04 -27.50
C ALA A 418 -39.68 29.64 -28.51
N ALA A 419 -40.97 29.51 -28.22
CA ALA A 419 -42.03 30.21 -28.94
C ALA A 419 -41.99 31.70 -28.58
#